data_609d7abd35289e7a70c59029af506490
#
_entry.id   609d7abd35289e7a70c59029af506490
#
_cell.length_a   1.000
_cell.length_b   1.000
_cell.length_c   1.000
_cell.angle_alpha   90.00
_cell.angle_beta   90.00
_cell.angle_gamma   90.00
#
_symmetry.space_group_name_H-M   'P 1'
#
loop_
_entity.id
_entity.type
_entity.pdbx_description
1 polymer ?
#
loop_
_entity_poly.entity_id
_entity_poly.type
_entity_poly.pdbx_seq_one_letter_code
_entity_poly.pdbx_strand_id
1 'polypeptide(L)'
;IHSGDFKLDHTPVMGEPTDLPRWAELGREGVLLLLSDSTYAESPGYTPSEQVVGESLDRIMATAPGRVIVATFASLISRVQQVIDAAYRNGRRVFVTGRSMVDNVQMALELGYLSAPENVLAPIDQLSRMQPQKVAIITTGSQGEPTSALVRMAGRDHRHIQIAPGDTVVMSASPIPGNEMLINRTIDNLCRLGAQILYTRIADVHVHGHAAQEELKM
;
A
#
# COMPACT_ATOMS: atom_id res chain seq x y z
N ILE A 1 9.05 -3.95 29.16
CA ILE A 1 8.79 -3.24 27.89
C ILE A 1 7.98 -4.14 26.99
N HIS A 2 7.02 -3.56 26.25
CA HIS A 2 6.30 -4.23 25.17
C HIS A 2 6.54 -3.40 23.89
N SER A 3 7.14 -4.02 22.85
CA SER A 3 7.50 -3.26 21.65
C SER A 3 6.28 -2.91 20.76
N GLY A 4 5.22 -3.72 20.82
CA GLY A 4 4.26 -3.77 19.72
C GLY A 4 4.93 -4.27 18.44
N ASP A 5 4.22 -4.21 17.30
CA ASP A 5 4.81 -4.46 15.98
C ASP A 5 5.72 -3.27 15.61
N PHE A 6 6.94 -3.55 15.15
CA PHE A 6 7.90 -2.49 14.80
C PHE A 6 8.86 -2.91 13.70
N LYS A 7 9.41 -1.92 13.02
CA LYS A 7 10.64 -2.03 12.21
C LYS A 7 11.48 -0.77 12.40
N LEU A 8 12.77 -0.86 12.13
CA LEU A 8 13.69 0.27 12.25
C LEU A 8 13.90 0.93 10.88
N ASP A 9 12.91 1.70 10.44
CA ASP A 9 13.02 2.47 9.20
C ASP A 9 13.75 3.80 9.49
N HIS A 10 14.97 3.95 8.97
CA HIS A 10 15.77 5.17 9.15
C HIS A 10 15.32 6.33 8.24
N THR A 11 14.47 6.04 7.26
CA THR A 11 13.93 7.01 6.31
C THR A 11 12.43 6.82 6.14
N PRO A 12 11.64 6.95 7.22
CA PRO A 12 10.21 6.71 7.17
C PRO A 12 9.52 7.70 6.21
N VAL A 13 8.50 7.23 5.52
CA VAL A 13 7.68 8.06 4.62
C VAL A 13 6.85 9.08 5.40
N MET A 14 6.46 8.73 6.61
CA MET A 14 5.67 9.57 7.53
C MET A 14 6.20 9.43 8.95
N GLY A 15 6.15 10.53 9.71
CA GLY A 15 6.60 10.57 11.10
C GLY A 15 8.12 10.63 11.23
N GLU A 16 8.59 10.47 12.46
CA GLU A 16 10.00 10.51 12.81
C GLU A 16 10.60 9.10 12.83
N PRO A 17 11.91 8.94 12.60
CA PRO A 17 12.61 7.68 12.83
C PRO A 17 12.46 7.20 14.28
N THR A 18 12.63 5.91 14.50
CA THR A 18 12.62 5.31 15.84
C THR A 18 13.69 5.98 16.74
N ASP A 19 13.30 6.39 17.94
CA ASP A 19 14.21 6.97 18.95
C ASP A 19 15.11 5.89 19.58
N LEU A 20 16.12 5.46 18.82
CA LEU A 20 17.12 4.47 19.28
C LEU A 20 17.91 4.95 20.52
N PRO A 21 18.30 6.25 20.65
CA PRO A 21 18.90 6.76 21.88
C PRO A 21 18.06 6.47 23.12
N ARG A 22 16.74 6.69 23.06
CA ARG A 22 15.84 6.40 24.18
C ARG A 22 15.78 4.91 24.51
N TRP A 23 15.82 4.05 23.52
CA TRP A 23 15.88 2.59 23.73
C TRP A 23 17.18 2.20 24.45
N ALA A 24 18.31 2.76 24.04
CA ALA A 24 19.59 2.52 24.70
C ALA A 24 19.62 3.01 26.16
N GLU A 25 18.96 4.13 26.46
CA GLU A 25 18.79 4.61 27.85
C GLU A 25 17.99 3.63 28.71
N LEU A 26 16.83 3.17 28.20
CA LEU A 26 16.00 2.18 28.90
C LEU A 26 16.76 0.87 29.13
N GLY A 27 17.55 0.43 28.17
CA GLY A 27 18.42 -0.75 28.33
C GLY A 27 19.45 -0.58 29.44
N ARG A 28 20.03 0.63 29.61
CA ARG A 28 20.98 0.92 30.72
C ARG A 28 20.30 1.03 32.07
N GLU A 29 19.06 1.47 32.15
CA GLU A 29 18.28 1.50 33.39
C GLU A 29 17.97 0.08 33.90
N GLY A 30 18.04 -0.92 33.02
CA GLY A 30 17.72 -2.32 33.28
C GLY A 30 16.27 -2.66 32.94
N VAL A 31 16.09 -3.66 32.11
CA VAL A 31 14.77 -4.14 31.64
C VAL A 31 14.49 -5.52 32.22
N LEU A 32 13.51 -5.62 33.12
CA LEU A 32 13.12 -6.89 33.75
C LEU A 32 12.56 -7.90 32.73
N LEU A 33 11.76 -7.42 31.78
CA LEU A 33 11.10 -8.23 30.76
C LEU A 33 10.90 -7.42 29.49
N LEU A 34 11.31 -8.00 28.35
CA LEU A 34 11.00 -7.49 27.01
C LEU A 34 10.06 -8.45 26.30
N LEU A 35 8.88 -7.97 25.93
CA LEU A 35 7.95 -8.63 25.01
C LEU A 35 8.12 -7.98 23.66
N SER A 36 8.86 -8.64 22.77
CA SER A 36 9.23 -8.12 21.46
C SER A 36 8.42 -8.77 20.34
N ASP A 37 8.09 -7.97 19.30
CA ASP A 37 7.72 -8.53 18.00
C ASP A 37 8.81 -9.48 17.51
N SER A 38 8.41 -10.63 17.02
CA SER A 38 9.31 -11.65 16.47
C SER A 38 8.78 -12.25 15.18
N THR A 39 7.81 -11.60 14.53
CA THR A 39 7.10 -12.10 13.35
C THR A 39 8.06 -12.45 12.21
N TYR A 40 9.12 -11.66 12.01
CA TYR A 40 10.13 -11.89 10.97
C TYR A 40 11.53 -12.22 11.52
N ALA A 41 11.60 -12.80 12.72
CA ALA A 41 12.88 -13.16 13.36
C ALA A 41 13.74 -14.15 12.54
N GLU A 42 13.13 -14.95 11.68
CA GLU A 42 13.83 -15.89 10.79
C GLU A 42 14.25 -15.22 9.44
N SER A 43 13.79 -14.02 9.16
CA SER A 43 14.14 -13.30 7.91
C SER A 43 15.53 -12.67 8.05
N PRO A 44 16.54 -13.08 7.25
CA PRO A 44 17.89 -12.54 7.34
C PRO A 44 17.94 -11.05 6.97
N GLY A 45 18.88 -10.32 7.57
CA GLY A 45 19.16 -8.92 7.24
C GLY A 45 18.21 -7.93 7.91
N TYR A 46 17.98 -6.85 7.23
CA TYR A 46 17.17 -5.71 7.67
C TYR A 46 15.93 -5.57 6.81
N THR A 47 14.84 -5.08 7.40
CA THR A 47 13.64 -4.74 6.66
C THR A 47 13.87 -3.48 5.82
N PRO A 48 13.59 -3.50 4.51
CA PRO A 48 13.76 -2.33 3.67
C PRO A 48 12.89 -1.14 4.13
N SER A 49 13.35 0.09 3.81
CA SER A 49 12.53 1.29 3.99
C SER A 49 11.29 1.27 3.10
N GLU A 50 10.21 1.87 3.59
CA GLU A 50 9.01 2.15 2.81
C GLU A 50 9.28 3.03 1.56
N GLN A 51 10.36 3.80 1.53
CA GLN A 51 10.74 4.62 0.37
C GLN A 51 10.90 3.80 -0.91
N VAL A 52 11.39 2.56 -0.82
CA VAL A 52 11.55 1.66 -1.98
C VAL A 52 10.22 1.47 -2.73
N VAL A 53 9.12 1.39 -2.00
CA VAL A 53 7.79 1.26 -2.61
C VAL A 53 7.36 2.55 -3.29
N GLY A 54 7.65 3.71 -2.69
CA GLY A 54 7.37 5.00 -3.30
C GLY A 54 8.07 5.18 -4.64
N GLU A 55 9.34 4.80 -4.73
CA GLU A 55 10.12 4.82 -5.98
C GLU A 55 9.56 3.85 -7.03
N SER A 56 9.14 2.67 -6.59
CA SER A 56 8.51 1.68 -7.47
C SER A 56 7.18 2.18 -8.02
N LEU A 57 6.33 2.75 -7.16
CA LEU A 57 5.06 3.36 -7.57
C LEU A 57 5.26 4.50 -8.56
N ASP A 58 6.28 5.33 -8.34
CA ASP A 58 6.60 6.44 -9.25
C ASP A 58 6.96 5.92 -10.66
N ARG A 59 7.84 4.91 -10.73
CA ARG A 59 8.18 4.24 -12.01
C ARG A 59 6.96 3.62 -12.69
N ILE A 60 6.09 2.95 -11.92
CA ILE A 60 4.86 2.37 -12.44
C ILE A 60 3.94 3.46 -12.99
N MET A 61 3.73 4.54 -12.24
CA MET A 61 2.90 5.67 -12.68
C MET A 61 3.44 6.33 -13.95
N ALA A 62 4.77 6.42 -14.09
CA ALA A 62 5.41 7.00 -15.28
C ALA A 62 5.26 6.14 -16.52
N THR A 63 5.32 4.81 -16.39
CA THR A 63 5.45 3.88 -17.53
C THR A 63 4.16 3.15 -17.91
N ALA A 64 3.16 3.11 -17.02
CA ALA A 64 1.91 2.41 -17.28
C ALA A 64 1.15 3.00 -18.48
N PRO A 65 0.77 2.17 -19.49
CA PRO A 65 0.12 2.65 -20.69
C PRO A 65 -1.34 3.08 -20.49
N GLY A 66 -1.97 2.61 -19.43
CA GLY A 66 -3.36 2.90 -19.05
C GLY A 66 -3.52 3.41 -17.64
N ARG A 67 -4.64 3.04 -17.02
CA ARG A 67 -4.91 3.36 -15.61
C ARG A 67 -4.00 2.54 -14.70
N VAL A 68 -3.61 3.15 -13.58
CA VAL A 68 -2.93 2.43 -12.49
C VAL A 68 -3.92 2.26 -11.34
N ILE A 69 -4.14 1.02 -10.91
CA ILE A 69 -5.07 0.66 -9.84
C ILE A 69 -4.25 0.05 -8.71
N VAL A 70 -4.17 0.72 -7.58
CA VAL A 70 -3.39 0.28 -6.42
C VAL A 70 -4.32 -0.23 -5.33
N ALA A 71 -4.25 -1.54 -5.06
CA ALA A 71 -4.96 -2.16 -3.96
C ALA A 71 -4.05 -2.28 -2.75
N THR A 72 -4.48 -1.74 -1.62
CA THR A 72 -3.74 -1.75 -0.35
C THR A 72 -4.70 -1.83 0.84
N PHE A 73 -4.17 -2.00 2.05
CA PHE A 73 -4.95 -1.88 3.26
C PHE A 73 -5.41 -0.44 3.46
N ALA A 74 -6.69 -0.26 3.80
CA ALA A 74 -7.27 1.07 4.01
C ALA A 74 -6.64 1.82 5.20
N SER A 75 -6.07 1.09 6.16
CA SER A 75 -5.37 1.64 7.32
C SER A 75 -3.91 2.03 7.05
N LEU A 76 -3.34 1.64 5.91
CA LEU A 76 -1.95 1.94 5.58
C LEU A 76 -1.85 3.34 4.94
N ILE A 77 -2.01 4.37 5.77
CA ILE A 77 -2.08 5.78 5.35
C ILE A 77 -0.82 6.23 4.64
N SER A 78 0.35 5.78 5.08
CA SER A 78 1.63 6.08 4.42
C SER A 78 1.66 5.61 2.96
N ARG A 79 1.10 4.44 2.65
CA ARG A 79 0.99 3.93 1.29
C ARG A 79 0.01 4.74 0.45
N VAL A 80 -1.10 5.17 1.04
CA VAL A 80 -2.05 6.08 0.38
C VAL A 80 -1.34 7.38 0.00
N GLN A 81 -0.54 7.96 0.91
CA GLN A 81 0.24 9.16 0.62
C GLN A 81 1.23 8.92 -0.53
N GLN A 82 1.96 7.80 -0.52
CA GLN A 82 2.90 7.47 -1.60
C GLN A 82 2.21 7.37 -2.97
N VAL A 83 0.99 6.80 -3.02
CA VAL A 83 0.20 6.72 -4.27
C VAL A 83 -0.23 8.10 -4.73
N ILE A 84 -0.69 8.96 -3.82
CA ILE A 84 -1.08 10.36 -4.13
C ILE A 84 0.12 11.11 -4.71
N ASP A 85 1.27 11.04 -4.04
CA ASP A 85 2.49 11.74 -4.45
C ASP A 85 3.01 11.26 -5.80
N ALA A 86 3.07 9.94 -6.01
CA ALA A 86 3.48 9.36 -7.28
C ALA A 86 2.52 9.73 -8.42
N ALA A 87 1.22 9.70 -8.16
CA ALA A 87 0.21 10.11 -9.14
C ALA A 87 0.35 11.59 -9.51
N TYR A 88 0.52 12.46 -8.51
CA TYR A 88 0.70 13.89 -8.72
C TYR A 88 1.95 14.19 -9.56
N ARG A 89 3.11 13.61 -9.21
CA ARG A 89 4.37 13.80 -9.97
C ARG A 89 4.24 13.37 -11.43
N ASN A 90 3.40 12.38 -11.70
CA ASN A 90 3.18 11.84 -13.07
C ASN A 90 1.94 12.42 -13.76
N GLY A 91 1.35 13.47 -13.21
CA GLY A 91 0.20 14.17 -13.79
C GLY A 91 -1.06 13.30 -13.92
N ARG A 92 -1.25 12.37 -12.98
CA ARG A 92 -2.44 11.52 -12.86
C ARG A 92 -3.35 12.06 -11.77
N ARG A 93 -4.66 11.96 -11.96
CA ARG A 93 -5.65 12.22 -10.94
C ARG A 93 -5.97 10.95 -10.17
N VAL A 94 -6.17 11.07 -8.88
CA VAL A 94 -6.42 9.95 -7.97
C VAL A 94 -7.91 9.83 -7.67
N PHE A 95 -8.43 8.63 -7.84
CA PHE A 95 -9.80 8.24 -7.51
C PHE A 95 -9.76 7.21 -6.39
N VAL A 96 -10.57 7.40 -5.36
CA VAL A 96 -10.63 6.51 -4.21
C VAL A 96 -11.91 5.69 -4.27
N THR A 97 -11.81 4.37 -4.06
CA THR A 97 -12.96 3.47 -4.05
C THR A 97 -12.82 2.35 -3.01
N GLY A 98 -13.95 1.80 -2.60
CA GLY A 98 -14.06 0.92 -1.44
C GLY A 98 -14.43 1.73 -0.19
N ARG A 99 -15.52 1.33 0.50
CA ARG A 99 -16.09 2.11 1.62
C ARG A 99 -15.02 2.47 2.66
N SER A 100 -14.35 1.49 3.24
CA SER A 100 -13.32 1.74 4.26
C SER A 100 -12.14 2.57 3.75
N MET A 101 -11.79 2.46 2.47
CA MET A 101 -10.72 3.29 1.88
C MET A 101 -11.16 4.75 1.79
N VAL A 102 -12.38 5.00 1.32
CA VAL A 102 -12.94 6.36 1.23
C VAL A 102 -13.02 7.00 2.61
N ASP A 103 -13.57 6.27 3.59
CA ASP A 103 -13.75 6.78 4.96
C ASP A 103 -12.39 7.09 5.62
N ASN A 104 -11.39 6.19 5.47
CA ASN A 104 -10.05 6.40 6.04
C ASN A 104 -9.28 7.54 5.36
N VAL A 105 -9.37 7.65 4.04
CA VAL A 105 -8.72 8.76 3.30
C VAL A 105 -9.32 10.10 3.72
N GLN A 106 -10.64 10.19 3.82
CA GLN A 106 -11.30 11.42 4.25
C GLN A 106 -10.89 11.79 5.68
N MET A 107 -10.98 10.85 6.61
CA MET A 107 -10.58 11.07 8.00
C MET A 107 -9.10 11.48 8.12
N ALA A 108 -8.20 10.84 7.36
CA ALA A 108 -6.78 11.14 7.39
C ALA A 108 -6.46 12.53 6.83
N LEU A 109 -7.21 12.99 5.81
CA LEU A 109 -7.12 14.37 5.31
C LEU A 109 -7.61 15.38 6.34
N GLU A 110 -8.76 15.13 6.98
CA GLU A 110 -9.33 16.00 8.02
C GLU A 110 -8.42 16.14 9.23
N LEU A 111 -7.73 15.04 9.61
CA LEU A 111 -6.79 15.01 10.75
C LEU A 111 -5.37 15.48 10.38
N GLY A 112 -5.10 15.78 9.11
CA GLY A 112 -3.78 16.21 8.64
C GLY A 112 -2.73 15.10 8.52
N TYR A 113 -3.12 13.84 8.57
CA TYR A 113 -2.23 12.69 8.30
C TYR A 113 -2.00 12.45 6.82
N LEU A 114 -2.90 12.90 5.95
CA LEU A 114 -2.70 12.92 4.51
C LEU A 114 -2.70 14.35 4.00
N SER A 115 -1.87 14.60 3.01
CA SER A 115 -1.87 15.81 2.22
C SER A 115 -2.09 15.48 0.74
N ALA A 116 -2.88 16.30 0.08
CA ALA A 116 -3.14 16.14 -1.34
C ALA A 116 -3.07 17.51 -2.03
N PRO A 117 -2.22 17.67 -3.06
CA PRO A 117 -2.21 18.88 -3.87
C PRO A 117 -3.58 19.16 -4.47
N GLU A 118 -3.87 20.44 -4.73
CA GLU A 118 -5.13 20.83 -5.37
C GLU A 118 -5.39 20.01 -6.63
N ASN A 119 -6.64 19.59 -6.79
CA ASN A 119 -7.14 18.85 -7.95
C ASN A 119 -6.49 17.46 -8.20
N VAL A 120 -5.65 16.94 -7.32
CA VAL A 120 -5.14 15.56 -7.49
C VAL A 120 -6.22 14.53 -7.16
N LEU A 121 -6.97 14.71 -6.08
CA LEU A 121 -8.11 13.86 -5.75
C LEU A 121 -9.34 14.26 -6.58
N ALA A 122 -10.06 13.27 -7.08
CA ALA A 122 -11.23 13.48 -7.91
C ALA A 122 -12.40 12.59 -7.49
N PRO A 123 -13.63 13.11 -7.56
CA PRO A 123 -14.84 12.31 -7.37
C PRO A 123 -14.95 11.20 -8.41
N ILE A 124 -15.42 10.01 -7.98
CA ILE A 124 -15.46 8.79 -8.80
C ILE A 124 -16.32 8.94 -10.07
N ASP A 125 -17.31 9.77 -10.05
CA ASP A 125 -18.19 10.07 -11.20
C ASP A 125 -17.48 10.77 -12.37
N GLN A 126 -16.34 11.42 -12.11
CA GLN A 126 -15.53 12.05 -13.15
C GLN A 126 -14.62 11.04 -13.88
N LEU A 127 -14.45 9.82 -13.34
CA LEU A 127 -13.53 8.82 -13.86
C LEU A 127 -13.77 8.49 -15.35
N SER A 128 -15.03 8.34 -15.75
CA SER A 128 -15.40 7.99 -17.14
C SER A 128 -15.05 9.05 -18.18
N ARG A 129 -14.74 10.27 -17.76
CA ARG A 129 -14.36 11.38 -18.64
C ARG A 129 -12.85 11.56 -18.78
N MET A 130 -12.07 10.76 -18.03
CA MET A 130 -10.62 10.89 -18.00
C MET A 130 -9.95 9.98 -19.02
N GLN A 131 -8.84 10.46 -19.58
CA GLN A 131 -7.95 9.60 -20.36
C GLN A 131 -7.29 8.57 -19.43
N PRO A 132 -7.22 7.29 -19.82
CA PRO A 132 -6.67 6.23 -18.95
C PRO A 132 -5.28 6.55 -18.37
N GLN A 133 -4.39 7.13 -19.16
CA GLN A 133 -3.02 7.50 -18.75
C GLN A 133 -2.99 8.61 -17.68
N LYS A 134 -4.11 9.30 -17.46
CA LYS A 134 -4.25 10.36 -16.43
C LYS A 134 -4.98 9.88 -15.18
N VAL A 135 -5.14 8.58 -15.01
CA VAL A 135 -5.91 7.98 -13.92
C VAL A 135 -5.01 7.13 -13.02
N ALA A 136 -5.11 7.36 -11.72
CA ALA A 136 -4.70 6.44 -10.66
C ALA A 136 -5.92 6.14 -9.77
N ILE A 137 -6.06 4.90 -9.31
CA ILE A 137 -7.17 4.48 -8.46
C ILE A 137 -6.60 3.83 -7.22
N ILE A 138 -7.04 4.26 -6.04
CA ILE A 138 -6.72 3.61 -4.77
C ILE A 138 -7.94 2.80 -4.34
N THR A 139 -7.73 1.53 -3.99
CA THR A 139 -8.83 0.62 -3.69
C THR A 139 -8.50 -0.38 -2.57
N THR A 140 -9.53 -0.98 -2.01
CA THR A 140 -9.43 -2.15 -1.12
C THR A 140 -9.41 -3.45 -1.92
N GLY A 141 -9.05 -4.56 -1.26
CA GLY A 141 -9.15 -5.90 -1.85
C GLY A 141 -7.81 -6.54 -2.16
N SER A 142 -6.72 -6.06 -1.55
CA SER A 142 -5.39 -6.65 -1.68
C SER A 142 -5.28 -8.08 -1.15
N GLN A 143 -6.24 -8.53 -0.32
CA GLN A 143 -6.32 -9.89 0.23
C GLN A 143 -7.36 -10.77 -0.48
N GLY A 144 -7.98 -10.27 -1.56
CA GLY A 144 -8.99 -11.03 -2.30
C GLY A 144 -10.34 -11.18 -1.59
N GLU A 145 -10.65 -10.32 -0.63
CA GLU A 145 -11.90 -10.36 0.13
C GLU A 145 -13.11 -10.23 -0.80
N PRO A 146 -14.09 -11.15 -0.75
CA PRO A 146 -15.15 -11.25 -1.75
C PRO A 146 -15.98 -9.98 -1.98
N THR A 147 -16.16 -9.17 -0.95
CA THR A 147 -16.93 -7.91 -1.01
C THR A 147 -16.11 -6.68 -1.30
N SER A 148 -14.80 -6.82 -1.45
CA SER A 148 -13.89 -5.71 -1.69
C SER A 148 -14.04 -5.11 -3.09
N ALA A 149 -13.63 -3.86 -3.23
CA ALA A 149 -13.77 -3.15 -4.50
C ALA A 149 -12.96 -3.80 -5.63
N LEU A 150 -11.72 -4.24 -5.38
CA LEU A 150 -10.90 -4.89 -6.41
C LEU A 150 -11.51 -6.21 -6.87
N VAL A 151 -12.01 -7.05 -5.95
CA VAL A 151 -12.64 -8.33 -6.31
C VAL A 151 -13.90 -8.09 -7.14
N ARG A 152 -14.68 -7.09 -6.80
CA ARG A 152 -15.85 -6.70 -7.62
C ARG A 152 -15.45 -6.18 -8.99
N MET A 153 -14.34 -5.45 -9.13
CA MET A 153 -13.79 -5.07 -10.44
C MET A 153 -13.38 -6.31 -11.24
N ALA A 154 -12.67 -7.25 -10.61
CA ALA A 154 -12.25 -8.51 -11.23
C ALA A 154 -13.44 -9.40 -11.64
N GLY A 155 -14.56 -9.31 -10.92
CA GLY A 155 -15.82 -10.00 -11.21
C GLY A 155 -16.75 -9.26 -12.17
N ARG A 156 -16.35 -8.07 -12.68
CA ARG A 156 -17.19 -7.16 -13.50
C ARG A 156 -18.47 -6.66 -12.80
N ASP A 157 -18.47 -6.66 -11.47
CA ASP A 157 -19.60 -6.25 -10.63
C ASP A 157 -19.37 -4.90 -9.91
N HIS A 158 -18.33 -4.17 -10.28
CA HIS A 158 -18.08 -2.85 -9.72
C HIS A 158 -18.86 -1.78 -10.47
N ARG A 159 -19.60 -0.92 -9.72
CA ARG A 159 -20.55 0.04 -10.27
C ARG A 159 -19.93 1.05 -11.25
N HIS A 160 -18.70 1.52 -10.98
CA HIS A 160 -18.09 2.63 -11.69
C HIS A 160 -16.83 2.22 -12.48
N ILE A 161 -16.21 1.07 -12.16
CA ILE A 161 -14.93 0.68 -12.70
C ILE A 161 -15.03 -0.71 -13.30
N GLN A 162 -14.74 -0.81 -14.58
CA GLN A 162 -14.53 -2.08 -15.27
C GLN A 162 -13.07 -2.14 -15.70
N ILE A 163 -12.42 -3.26 -15.41
CA ILE A 163 -11.03 -3.51 -15.84
C ILE A 163 -10.99 -3.64 -17.35
N ALA A 164 -10.00 -3.02 -17.96
CA ALA A 164 -9.80 -3.03 -19.40
C ALA A 164 -8.35 -3.44 -19.74
N PRO A 165 -8.12 -3.97 -20.96
CA PRO A 165 -6.77 -4.18 -21.44
C PRO A 165 -5.92 -2.91 -21.37
N GLY A 166 -4.68 -3.05 -20.88
CA GLY A 166 -3.78 -1.92 -20.65
C GLY A 166 -3.86 -1.29 -19.25
N ASP A 167 -4.81 -1.68 -18.41
CA ASP A 167 -4.78 -1.32 -16.99
C ASP A 167 -3.63 -2.02 -16.28
N THR A 168 -2.98 -1.32 -15.36
CA THR A 168 -1.97 -1.89 -14.46
C THR A 168 -2.56 -1.96 -13.06
N VAL A 169 -2.65 -3.15 -12.49
CA VAL A 169 -3.13 -3.37 -11.12
C VAL A 169 -1.94 -3.71 -10.23
N VAL A 170 -1.76 -2.92 -9.19
CA VAL A 170 -0.72 -3.08 -8.17
C VAL A 170 -1.35 -3.63 -6.91
N MET A 171 -0.96 -4.83 -6.50
CA MET A 171 -1.37 -5.41 -5.21
C MET A 171 -0.30 -5.12 -4.16
N SER A 172 -0.49 -4.01 -3.46
CA SER A 172 0.47 -3.45 -2.50
C SER A 172 0.22 -3.98 -1.08
N ALA A 173 0.33 -5.30 -0.94
CA ALA A 173 0.23 -6.03 0.33
C ALA A 173 0.89 -7.40 0.20
N SER A 174 1.40 -7.93 1.33
CA SER A 174 1.77 -9.33 1.42
C SER A 174 0.52 -10.19 1.68
N PRO A 175 0.44 -11.39 1.13
CA PRO A 175 -0.62 -12.34 1.45
C PRO A 175 -0.66 -12.63 2.95
N ILE A 176 -1.83 -12.50 3.55
CA ILE A 176 -2.08 -13.02 4.90
C ILE A 176 -2.25 -14.54 4.76
N PRO A 177 -1.57 -15.35 5.60
CA PRO A 177 -1.72 -16.80 5.56
C PRO A 177 -3.19 -17.24 5.56
N GLY A 178 -3.55 -18.08 4.59
CA GLY A 178 -4.92 -18.54 4.36
C GLY A 178 -5.71 -17.78 3.28
N ASN A 179 -5.24 -16.62 2.84
CA ASN A 179 -5.89 -15.84 1.77
C ASN A 179 -5.33 -16.11 0.36
N GLU A 180 -4.34 -16.97 0.24
CA GLU A 180 -3.60 -17.19 -1.02
C GLU A 180 -4.52 -17.59 -2.18
N MET A 181 -5.50 -18.47 -1.92
CA MET A 181 -6.47 -18.89 -2.95
C MET A 181 -7.34 -17.73 -3.44
N LEU A 182 -7.79 -16.87 -2.53
CA LEU A 182 -8.62 -15.71 -2.87
C LEU A 182 -7.83 -14.68 -3.67
N ILE A 183 -6.58 -14.44 -3.26
CA ILE A 183 -5.65 -13.54 -3.95
C ILE A 183 -5.37 -14.08 -5.36
N ASN A 184 -4.98 -15.34 -5.49
CA ASN A 184 -4.68 -15.96 -6.78
C ASN A 184 -5.88 -15.93 -7.72
N ARG A 185 -7.08 -16.26 -7.22
CA ARG A 185 -8.33 -16.16 -8.00
C ARG A 185 -8.58 -14.73 -8.50
N THR A 186 -8.30 -13.74 -7.67
CA THR A 186 -8.46 -12.33 -8.04
C THR A 186 -7.47 -11.95 -9.13
N ILE A 187 -6.19 -12.34 -8.99
CA ILE A 187 -5.14 -12.15 -10.01
C ILE A 187 -5.55 -12.79 -11.34
N ASP A 188 -5.97 -14.06 -11.32
CA ASP A 188 -6.40 -14.78 -12.52
C ASP A 188 -7.54 -14.07 -13.25
N ASN A 189 -8.54 -13.60 -12.50
CA ASN A 189 -9.66 -12.88 -13.08
C ASN A 189 -9.23 -11.55 -13.70
N LEU A 190 -8.35 -10.79 -13.05
CA LEU A 190 -7.81 -9.55 -13.59
C LEU A 190 -6.96 -9.79 -14.85
N CYS A 191 -6.12 -10.83 -14.86
CA CYS A 191 -5.34 -11.23 -16.03
C CYS A 191 -6.25 -11.62 -17.23
N ARG A 192 -7.35 -12.35 -16.97
CA ARG A 192 -8.34 -12.67 -18.02
C ARG A 192 -9.03 -11.44 -18.60
N LEU A 193 -9.08 -10.34 -17.88
CA LEU A 193 -9.60 -9.05 -18.34
C LEU A 193 -8.55 -8.23 -19.11
N GLY A 194 -7.31 -8.72 -19.22
CA GLY A 194 -6.22 -8.08 -19.95
C GLY A 194 -5.42 -7.04 -19.13
N ALA A 195 -5.55 -7.03 -17.82
CA ALA A 195 -4.76 -6.18 -16.94
C ALA A 195 -3.34 -6.76 -16.74
N GLN A 196 -2.35 -5.88 -16.61
CA GLN A 196 -1.05 -6.22 -16.08
C GLN A 196 -1.10 -6.20 -14.56
N ILE A 197 -0.62 -7.27 -13.90
CA ILE A 197 -0.66 -7.36 -12.44
C ILE A 197 0.76 -7.29 -11.89
N LEU A 198 0.97 -6.38 -10.90
CA LEU A 198 2.21 -6.22 -10.16
C LEU A 198 1.95 -6.53 -8.69
N TYR A 199 2.75 -7.42 -8.11
CA TYR A 199 2.66 -7.84 -6.71
C TYR A 199 4.05 -8.19 -6.17
N THR A 200 4.19 -8.45 -4.89
CA THR A 200 5.46 -8.55 -4.16
C THR A 200 6.49 -9.54 -4.73
N ARG A 201 6.08 -10.56 -5.49
CA ARG A 201 7.01 -11.51 -6.13
C ARG A 201 7.68 -10.98 -7.40
N ILE A 202 7.14 -9.92 -8.00
CA ILE A 202 7.58 -9.41 -9.30
C ILE A 202 7.94 -7.92 -9.29
N ALA A 203 7.60 -7.20 -8.23
CA ALA A 203 7.92 -5.78 -8.07
C ALA A 203 7.96 -5.39 -6.59
N ASP A 204 8.76 -4.37 -6.26
CA ASP A 204 8.87 -3.82 -4.91
C ASP A 204 7.68 -2.92 -4.58
N VAL A 205 6.50 -3.51 -4.49
CA VAL A 205 5.24 -2.78 -4.29
C VAL A 205 4.72 -2.85 -2.85
N HIS A 206 5.41 -3.56 -1.97
CA HIS A 206 5.09 -3.66 -0.56
C HIS A 206 6.31 -4.04 0.26
N VAL A 207 6.43 -3.46 1.44
CA VAL A 207 7.37 -3.83 2.50
C VAL A 207 6.54 -4.08 3.75
N HIS A 208 6.89 -5.12 4.51
CA HIS A 208 6.20 -5.43 5.78
C HIS A 208 6.61 -4.47 6.90
N GLY A 209 5.79 -4.42 7.96
CA GLY A 209 5.99 -3.53 9.10
C GLY A 209 6.68 -4.18 10.29
N HIS A 210 7.37 -5.31 10.11
CA HIS A 210 8.02 -6.07 11.17
C HIS A 210 9.53 -6.08 11.03
N ALA A 211 10.23 -6.02 12.16
CA ALA A 211 11.69 -6.06 12.21
C ALA A 211 12.22 -7.44 11.74
N ALA A 212 13.23 -7.42 10.90
CA ALA A 212 13.97 -8.61 10.49
C ALA A 212 15.07 -8.97 11.50
N GLN A 213 15.79 -10.06 11.24
CA GLN A 213 16.72 -10.67 12.18
C GLN A 213 17.77 -9.71 12.76
N GLU A 214 18.37 -8.87 11.92
CA GLU A 214 19.44 -7.97 12.38
C GLU A 214 18.91 -6.77 13.19
N GLU A 215 17.69 -6.32 12.91
CA GLU A 215 17.03 -5.29 13.70
C GLU A 215 16.65 -5.81 15.11
N LEU A 216 16.30 -7.09 15.22
CA LEU A 216 15.95 -7.72 16.51
C LEU A 216 17.17 -7.99 17.40
N LYS A 217 18.39 -7.91 16.86
CA LYS A 217 19.65 -8.07 17.62
C LYS A 217 20.16 -6.75 18.19
N MET A 218 19.59 -5.63 17.78
CA MET A 218 19.98 -4.28 18.24
C MET A 218 19.44 -3.99 19.62
#